data_f5e4c53af2b4a117a38d59c045fb4cb9
#
_entry.id   f5e4c53af2b4a117a38d59c045fb4cb9
#
_cell.length_a   1.000
_cell.length_b   1.000
_cell.length_c   1.000
_cell.angle_alpha   90.00
_cell.angle_beta   90.00
_cell.angle_gamma   90.00
#
_symmetry.space_group_name_H-M   'P 1'
#
loop_
_entity.id
_entity.type
_entity.pdbx_description
1 polymer ?
#
loop_
_entity_poly.entity_id
_entity_poly.type
_entity_poly.pdbx_seq_one_letter_code
_entity_poly.pdbx_strand_id
1 'polypeptide(L)'
;MSLGKSYANLGNMIAQYQDQGGFARPSRYEIIITPPSPDRFYSNPRNFANRLDTLGGLSETLRQTSLACESISFPGRNIDTTTDTNIYGPSREIASGFSFAEVSATFRCSKDMREKRYFESWQRLSYDTVTWSMQYYEDYIGAVQIFQLDEEDNRVYGVELVEAFPKTIGAQTLDYSSTGEIHKLPVTFSYRWWKNIEDEPKINEPVEEVSTSTTSRGTRPDIESASDRSQLQSTRIARLNAFSNR
;
A
#
# COMPACT_ATOMS: atom_id res chain seq x y z
N MET A 1 -22.36 -29.67 34.30
CA MET A 1 -22.23 -29.16 32.94
C MET A 1 -21.25 -30.05 32.19
N SER A 2 -21.69 -30.79 31.17
CA SER A 2 -20.81 -31.61 30.35
C SER A 2 -20.06 -30.68 29.39
N LEU A 3 -18.73 -30.61 29.52
CA LEU A 3 -17.88 -29.99 28.55
C LEU A 3 -17.99 -30.78 27.24
N GLY A 4 -18.57 -30.20 26.21
CA GLY A 4 -18.74 -30.84 24.90
C GLY A 4 -17.43 -31.38 24.32
N LYS A 5 -17.52 -32.34 23.39
CA LYS A 5 -16.33 -32.90 22.69
C LYS A 5 -15.55 -31.79 22.01
N SER A 6 -14.24 -31.80 22.20
CA SER A 6 -13.32 -30.87 21.49
C SER A 6 -13.44 -31.05 19.98
N TYR A 7 -13.68 -29.97 19.26
CA TYR A 7 -13.60 -29.93 17.78
C TYR A 7 -12.16 -29.99 17.27
N ALA A 8 -11.18 -29.75 18.14
CA ALA A 8 -9.75 -29.76 17.80
C ALA A 8 -9.19 -31.20 17.86
N ASN A 9 -9.65 -32.07 16.97
CA ASN A 9 -9.01 -33.36 16.71
C ASN A 9 -7.92 -33.16 15.65
N LEU A 10 -6.75 -33.78 15.86
CA LEU A 10 -5.62 -33.72 14.92
C LEU A 10 -6.04 -34.08 13.49
N GLY A 11 -6.93 -35.09 13.33
CA GLY A 11 -7.48 -35.47 12.02
C GLY A 11 -8.27 -34.35 11.34
N ASN A 12 -9.07 -33.60 12.10
CA ASN A 12 -9.83 -32.45 11.56
C ASN A 12 -8.91 -31.30 11.19
N MET A 13 -7.83 -31.05 11.94
CA MET A 13 -6.83 -30.05 11.60
C MET A 13 -6.12 -30.40 10.30
N ILE A 14 -5.66 -31.63 10.14
CA ILE A 14 -4.97 -32.08 8.93
C ILE A 14 -5.91 -32.00 7.72
N ALA A 15 -7.16 -32.45 7.86
CA ALA A 15 -8.16 -32.36 6.80
C ALA A 15 -8.44 -30.91 6.37
N GLN A 16 -8.56 -30.01 7.34
CA GLN A 16 -8.79 -28.58 7.07
C GLN A 16 -7.60 -27.95 6.33
N TYR A 17 -6.37 -28.31 6.69
CA TYR A 17 -5.18 -27.78 6.00
C TYR A 17 -5.03 -28.35 4.59
N GLN A 18 -5.39 -29.60 4.38
CA GLN A 18 -5.39 -30.19 3.04
C GLN A 18 -6.45 -29.56 2.13
N ASP A 19 -7.61 -29.23 2.67
CA ASP A 19 -8.71 -28.59 1.95
C ASP A 19 -8.39 -27.12 1.61
N GLN A 20 -7.60 -26.44 2.45
CA GLN A 20 -7.18 -25.04 2.26
C GLN A 20 -5.89 -24.89 1.42
N GLY A 21 -5.33 -25.96 0.86
CA GLY A 21 -4.12 -25.91 0.02
C GLY A 21 -2.81 -25.72 0.80
N GLY A 22 -2.80 -25.87 2.14
CA GLY A 22 -1.58 -25.84 2.95
C GLY A 22 -1.39 -24.54 3.74
N PHE A 23 -0.15 -24.34 4.20
CA PHE A 23 0.23 -23.17 5.00
C PHE A 23 0.92 -22.11 4.13
N ALA A 24 0.66 -20.84 4.41
CA ALA A 24 1.43 -19.74 3.83
C ALA A 24 2.91 -19.84 4.24
N ARG A 25 3.80 -19.76 3.27
CA ARG A 25 5.25 -19.86 3.49
C ARG A 25 5.87 -18.47 3.54
N PRO A 26 6.57 -18.09 4.62
CA PRO A 26 7.19 -16.78 4.74
C PRO A 26 8.33 -16.52 3.73
N SER A 27 8.80 -17.57 3.06
CA SER A 27 9.85 -17.46 2.02
C SER A 27 9.32 -17.05 0.64
N ARG A 28 8.00 -16.99 0.45
CA ARG A 28 7.36 -16.62 -0.81
C ARG A 28 6.67 -15.27 -0.66
N TYR A 29 7.35 -14.24 -1.10
CA TYR A 29 6.83 -12.86 -1.06
C TYR A 29 7.35 -12.04 -2.22
N GLU A 30 6.63 -11.01 -2.56
CA GLU A 30 6.99 -10.02 -3.54
C GLU A 30 6.86 -8.62 -2.94
N ILE A 31 7.76 -7.72 -3.34
CA ILE A 31 7.72 -6.32 -2.92
C ILE A 31 7.70 -5.46 -4.17
N ILE A 32 6.87 -4.44 -4.14
CA ILE A 32 6.85 -3.39 -5.16
C ILE A 32 7.09 -2.07 -4.46
N ILE A 33 8.17 -1.40 -4.84
CA ILE A 33 8.54 -0.10 -4.29
C ILE A 33 8.20 0.96 -5.33
N THR A 34 7.32 1.88 -4.98
CA THR A 34 6.94 3.01 -5.83
C THR A 34 7.52 4.29 -5.24
N PRO A 35 8.54 4.89 -5.86
CA PRO A 35 9.13 6.14 -5.40
C PRO A 35 8.13 7.29 -5.57
N PRO A 36 8.40 8.46 -4.98
CA PRO A 36 7.65 9.67 -5.27
C PRO A 36 7.69 10.00 -6.76
N SER A 37 6.81 10.90 -7.18
CA SER A 37 6.56 11.25 -8.58
C SER A 37 7.84 11.28 -9.44
N PRO A 38 7.89 10.59 -10.58
CA PRO A 38 9.08 10.48 -11.42
C PRO A 38 9.64 11.85 -11.82
N ASP A 39 8.80 12.82 -12.12
CA ASP A 39 9.19 14.17 -12.53
C ASP A 39 10.02 14.88 -11.44
N ARG A 40 9.70 14.67 -10.17
CA ARG A 40 10.44 15.25 -9.05
C ARG A 40 11.72 14.47 -8.74
N PHE A 41 11.66 13.15 -8.90
CA PHE A 41 12.84 12.28 -8.75
C PHE A 41 13.91 12.59 -9.81
N TYR A 42 13.49 12.95 -11.03
CA TYR A 42 14.38 13.27 -12.15
C TYR A 42 14.77 14.75 -12.26
N SER A 43 13.95 15.67 -11.79
CA SER A 43 14.18 17.10 -11.98
C SER A 43 15.34 17.67 -11.17
N ASN A 44 15.84 16.93 -10.17
CA ASN A 44 17.05 17.36 -9.47
C ASN A 44 18.30 16.85 -10.18
N PRO A 45 19.09 17.73 -10.86
CA PRO A 45 20.26 17.32 -11.65
C PRO A 45 21.38 16.69 -10.81
N ARG A 46 21.30 16.78 -9.48
CA ARG A 46 22.23 16.17 -8.54
C ARG A 46 21.80 14.78 -8.10
N ASN A 47 20.58 14.38 -8.41
CA ASN A 47 20.08 13.05 -8.08
C ASN A 47 20.71 12.02 -9.01
N PHE A 48 21.11 10.92 -8.42
CA PHE A 48 21.60 9.74 -9.10
C PHE A 48 20.56 9.16 -10.09
N ALA A 49 19.27 9.48 -9.93
CA ALA A 49 18.21 9.11 -10.85
C ALA A 49 18.51 9.53 -12.29
N ASN A 50 19.07 10.72 -12.51
CA ASN A 50 19.51 11.17 -13.85
C ASN A 50 20.67 10.34 -14.42
N ARG A 51 21.45 9.66 -13.56
CA ARG A 51 22.49 8.71 -13.97
C ARG A 51 21.95 7.30 -14.16
N LEU A 52 20.85 6.95 -13.51
CA LEU A 52 20.17 5.66 -13.65
C LEU A 52 19.53 5.50 -15.03
N ASP A 53 19.09 6.59 -15.64
CA ASP A 53 18.55 6.60 -17.01
C ASP A 53 19.61 6.16 -18.03
N THR A 54 20.86 6.45 -17.75
CA THR A 54 22.03 6.00 -18.55
C THR A 54 22.36 4.51 -18.34
N LEU A 55 21.85 3.87 -17.27
CA LEU A 55 22.18 2.49 -16.87
C LEU A 55 21.04 1.48 -17.09
N GLY A 56 19.99 1.83 -17.82
CA GLY A 56 18.90 0.91 -18.13
C GLY A 56 17.51 1.34 -17.67
N GLY A 57 17.35 2.58 -17.21
CA GLY A 57 16.08 3.16 -16.83
C GLY A 57 15.67 2.93 -15.37
N LEU A 58 14.82 3.84 -14.85
CA LEU A 58 14.33 3.78 -13.47
C LEU A 58 13.51 2.53 -13.22
N SER A 59 12.67 2.12 -14.16
CA SER A 59 11.79 0.96 -14.02
C SER A 59 12.56 -0.35 -13.79
N GLU A 60 13.68 -0.53 -14.50
CA GLU A 60 14.51 -1.72 -14.31
C GLU A 60 15.25 -1.68 -12.96
N THR A 61 15.74 -0.52 -12.54
CA THR A 61 16.37 -0.38 -11.22
C THR A 61 15.37 -0.62 -10.09
N LEU A 62 14.13 -0.14 -10.22
CA LEU A 62 13.07 -0.40 -9.26
C LEU A 62 12.76 -1.88 -9.16
N ARG A 63 12.60 -2.56 -10.30
CA ARG A 63 12.36 -3.98 -10.35
C ARG A 63 13.52 -4.77 -9.73
N GLN A 64 14.75 -4.43 -10.07
CA GLN A 64 15.95 -5.07 -9.51
C GLN A 64 16.07 -4.82 -8.00
N THR A 65 15.80 -3.61 -7.51
CA THR A 65 15.81 -3.29 -6.08
C THR A 65 14.73 -4.07 -5.33
N SER A 66 13.53 -4.18 -5.89
CA SER A 66 12.45 -4.98 -5.32
C SER A 66 12.82 -6.47 -5.24
N LEU A 67 13.43 -7.03 -6.29
CA LEU A 67 13.91 -8.41 -6.31
C LEU A 67 15.12 -8.66 -5.40
N ALA A 68 15.90 -7.62 -5.09
CA ALA A 68 17.05 -7.71 -4.20
C ALA A 68 16.67 -7.79 -2.70
N CYS A 69 15.38 -7.66 -2.36
CA CYS A 69 14.93 -7.78 -1.00
C CYS A 69 15.11 -9.20 -0.47
N GLU A 70 15.89 -9.34 0.60
CA GLU A 70 16.14 -10.62 1.28
C GLU A 70 15.12 -10.91 2.37
N SER A 71 14.67 -9.87 3.09
CA SER A 71 13.68 -10.01 4.14
C SER A 71 12.91 -8.71 4.34
N ILE A 72 11.65 -8.82 4.70
CA ILE A 72 10.79 -7.72 5.09
C ILE A 72 9.77 -8.22 6.11
N SER A 73 9.37 -7.36 7.03
CA SER A 73 8.29 -7.64 7.97
C SER A 73 6.98 -7.05 7.46
N PHE A 74 5.85 -7.76 7.67
CA PHE A 74 4.54 -7.14 7.53
C PHE A 74 4.32 -6.05 8.58
N PRO A 75 3.60 -4.97 8.25
CA PRO A 75 3.30 -3.91 9.20
C PRO A 75 2.39 -4.41 10.32
N GLY A 76 2.72 -4.04 11.56
CA GLY A 76 1.84 -4.24 12.71
C GLY A 76 0.89 -3.06 12.91
N ARG A 77 -0.18 -3.29 13.68
CA ARG A 77 -1.09 -2.25 14.17
C ARG A 77 -1.28 -2.47 15.66
N ASN A 78 -1.05 -1.43 16.43
CA ASN A 78 -1.29 -1.43 17.87
C ASN A 78 -2.52 -0.56 18.16
N ILE A 79 -3.36 -1.03 19.06
CA ILE A 79 -4.46 -0.23 19.62
C ILE A 79 -3.95 0.32 20.95
N ASP A 80 -3.86 1.63 21.03
CA ASP A 80 -3.50 2.32 22.27
C ASP A 80 -4.72 2.34 23.20
N THR A 81 -4.54 1.94 24.45
CA THR A 81 -5.63 1.83 25.43
C THR A 81 -5.40 2.76 26.59
N THR A 82 -6.50 3.25 27.15
CA THR A 82 -6.52 4.01 28.40
C THR A 82 -7.32 3.22 29.44
N THR A 83 -6.76 3.08 30.64
CA THR A 83 -7.42 2.38 31.73
C THR A 83 -8.50 3.25 32.37
N ASP A 84 -9.75 2.78 32.35
CA ASP A 84 -10.85 3.41 33.07
C ASP A 84 -10.99 2.81 34.46
N THR A 85 -10.70 3.63 35.46
CA THR A 85 -10.78 3.25 36.89
C THR A 85 -12.01 3.80 37.58
N ASN A 86 -12.88 4.52 36.84
CA ASN A 86 -14.06 5.20 37.41
C ASN A 86 -15.28 4.30 37.65
N ILE A 87 -15.12 2.98 37.64
CA ILE A 87 -16.20 2.01 37.73
C ILE A 87 -16.03 1.22 39.02
N TYR A 88 -17.17 0.95 39.72
CA TYR A 88 -17.19 -0.03 40.79
C TYR A 88 -16.94 -1.43 40.20
N GLY A 89 -15.80 -2.02 40.52
CA GLY A 89 -15.38 -3.32 40.01
C GLY A 89 -13.96 -3.28 39.40
N PRO A 90 -13.55 -4.35 38.69
CA PRO A 90 -12.27 -4.40 38.07
C PRO A 90 -12.14 -3.30 36.95
N SER A 91 -10.98 -2.68 36.88
CA SER A 91 -10.69 -1.69 35.84
C SER A 91 -10.83 -2.30 34.44
N ARG A 92 -11.23 -1.50 33.48
CA ARG A 92 -11.32 -1.89 32.05
C ARG A 92 -10.43 -1.01 31.21
N GLU A 93 -9.94 -1.58 30.13
CA GLU A 93 -9.20 -0.84 29.10
C GLU A 93 -10.16 -0.38 28.00
N ILE A 94 -10.06 0.91 27.65
CA ILE A 94 -10.83 1.52 26.57
C ILE A 94 -9.85 1.92 25.48
N ALA A 95 -10.15 1.57 24.24
CA ALA A 95 -9.37 1.98 23.08
C ALA A 95 -9.39 3.52 22.97
N SER A 96 -8.20 4.14 22.95
CA SER A 96 -8.02 5.60 22.87
C SER A 96 -7.40 6.05 21.57
N GLY A 97 -6.70 5.16 20.87
CA GLY A 97 -6.01 5.46 19.62
C GLY A 97 -5.47 4.22 18.93
N PHE A 98 -4.69 4.42 17.91
CA PHE A 98 -3.93 3.37 17.25
C PHE A 98 -2.58 3.91 16.76
N SER A 99 -1.59 3.04 16.74
CA SER A 99 -0.24 3.37 16.28
C SER A 99 0.29 2.29 15.34
N PHE A 100 1.21 2.68 14.46
CA PHE A 100 1.85 1.79 13.50
C PHE A 100 3.33 1.71 13.78
N ALA A 101 3.87 0.49 13.82
CA ALA A 101 5.29 0.26 13.93
C ALA A 101 5.98 0.45 12.57
N GLU A 102 7.23 0.91 12.59
CA GLU A 102 8.06 1.01 11.39
C GLU A 102 8.29 -0.37 10.77
N VAL A 103 8.43 -0.43 9.44
CA VAL A 103 8.72 -1.66 8.70
C VAL A 103 10.20 -1.70 8.35
N SER A 104 10.87 -2.77 8.76
CA SER A 104 12.28 -3.01 8.42
C SER A 104 12.39 -4.00 7.28
N ALA A 105 13.22 -3.68 6.29
CA ALA A 105 13.56 -4.52 5.17
C ALA A 105 15.08 -4.61 5.01
N THR A 106 15.57 -5.76 4.55
CA THR A 106 16.99 -5.99 4.26
C THR A 106 17.14 -6.29 2.77
N PHE A 107 18.03 -5.56 2.11
CA PHE A 107 18.31 -5.71 0.69
C PHE A 107 19.72 -6.25 0.47
N ARG A 108 19.88 -7.15 -0.51
CA ARG A 108 21.19 -7.57 -1.00
C ARG A 108 21.73 -6.50 -1.92
N CYS A 109 22.98 -6.11 -1.72
CA CYS A 109 23.60 -5.12 -2.56
C CYS A 109 24.26 -5.77 -3.78
N SER A 110 24.02 -5.20 -4.95
CA SER A 110 24.75 -5.52 -6.18
C SER A 110 26.19 -5.02 -6.10
N LYS A 111 27.04 -5.48 -7.03
CA LYS A 111 28.45 -5.04 -7.14
C LYS A 111 28.59 -3.52 -7.25
N ASP A 112 27.65 -2.87 -7.90
CA ASP A 112 27.65 -1.43 -8.15
C ASP A 112 26.95 -0.64 -7.03
N MET A 113 26.49 -1.31 -5.96
CA MET A 113 25.76 -0.71 -4.84
C MET A 113 24.55 0.13 -5.29
N ARG A 114 23.83 -0.33 -6.32
CA ARG A 114 22.69 0.40 -6.93
C ARG A 114 21.55 0.60 -5.91
N GLU A 115 21.26 -0.42 -5.13
CA GLU A 115 20.22 -0.42 -4.12
C GLU A 115 20.47 0.67 -3.06
N LYS A 116 21.72 0.77 -2.58
CA LYS A 116 22.12 1.81 -1.64
C LYS A 116 21.98 3.21 -2.24
N ARG A 117 22.48 3.40 -3.45
CA ARG A 117 22.38 4.69 -4.15
C ARG A 117 20.94 5.09 -4.42
N TYR A 118 20.05 4.10 -4.69
CA TYR A 118 18.64 4.32 -4.87
C TYR A 118 17.98 4.89 -3.61
N PHE A 119 18.18 4.24 -2.45
CA PHE A 119 17.62 4.72 -1.17
C PHE A 119 18.23 6.04 -0.71
N GLU A 120 19.52 6.25 -0.91
CA GLU A 120 20.17 7.53 -0.63
C GLU A 120 19.61 8.66 -1.52
N SER A 121 19.33 8.37 -2.78
CA SER A 121 18.70 9.35 -3.68
C SER A 121 17.28 9.67 -3.25
N TRP A 122 16.52 8.67 -2.78
CA TRP A 122 15.19 8.88 -2.24
C TRP A 122 15.24 9.75 -0.98
N GLN A 123 16.13 9.48 -0.04
CA GLN A 123 16.30 10.32 1.15
C GLN A 123 16.68 11.77 0.82
N ARG A 124 17.48 11.99 -0.22
CA ARG A 124 17.84 13.35 -0.68
C ARG A 124 16.66 14.16 -1.18
N LEU A 125 15.53 13.54 -1.51
CA LEU A 125 14.30 14.26 -1.83
C LEU A 125 13.67 14.90 -0.60
N SER A 126 13.94 14.40 0.60
CA SER A 126 13.40 14.97 1.85
C SER A 126 14.22 16.18 2.35
N TYR A 127 15.49 16.27 1.99
CA TYR A 127 16.37 17.38 2.37
C TYR A 127 17.41 17.68 1.30
N ASP A 128 17.73 18.95 1.13
CA ASP A 128 18.80 19.39 0.25
C ASP A 128 20.12 19.45 1.05
N THR A 129 21.11 18.67 0.62
CA THR A 129 22.43 18.61 1.26
C THR A 129 23.28 19.88 1.08
N VAL A 130 22.88 20.81 0.22
CA VAL A 130 23.60 22.06 -0.05
C VAL A 130 23.06 23.20 0.80
N THR A 131 21.73 23.32 0.84
CA THR A 131 21.05 24.40 1.57
C THR A 131 20.62 23.97 2.97
N TRP A 132 20.67 22.67 3.28
CA TRP A 132 20.18 22.07 4.53
C TRP A 132 18.70 22.36 4.80
N SER A 133 17.94 22.70 3.74
CA SER A 133 16.51 22.91 3.84
C SER A 133 15.74 21.61 3.68
N MET A 134 14.66 21.48 4.45
CA MET A 134 13.70 20.36 4.30
C MET A 134 12.74 20.67 3.16
N GLN A 135 12.38 19.64 2.40
CA GLN A 135 11.40 19.71 1.32
C GLN A 135 10.00 19.45 1.86
N TYR A 136 8.99 19.74 1.04
CA TYR A 136 7.60 19.47 1.41
C TYR A 136 7.34 17.97 1.51
N TYR A 137 6.42 17.58 2.40
CA TYR A 137 6.08 16.18 2.66
C TYR A 137 5.71 15.40 1.38
N GLU A 138 4.94 16.02 0.51
CA GLU A 138 4.50 15.42 -0.76
C GLU A 138 5.64 15.14 -1.75
N ASP A 139 6.81 15.74 -1.55
CA ASP A 139 7.92 15.63 -2.50
C ASP A 139 8.70 14.32 -2.34
N TYR A 140 8.66 13.70 -1.14
CA TYR A 140 9.46 12.50 -0.86
C TYR A 140 8.65 11.27 -0.45
N ILE A 141 7.32 11.37 -0.32
CA ILE A 141 6.47 10.23 -0.02
C ILE A 141 6.26 9.37 -1.26
N GLY A 142 6.29 8.06 -1.05
CA GLY A 142 5.99 7.03 -2.04
C GLY A 142 5.07 5.96 -1.46
N ALA A 143 5.08 4.79 -2.06
CA ALA A 143 4.34 3.64 -1.58
C ALA A 143 5.21 2.37 -1.61
N VAL A 144 4.95 1.47 -0.68
CA VAL A 144 5.58 0.14 -0.67
C VAL A 144 4.48 -0.90 -0.54
N GLN A 145 4.40 -1.79 -1.51
CA GLN A 145 3.44 -2.89 -1.52
C GLN A 145 4.17 -4.18 -1.19
N ILE A 146 3.60 -4.99 -0.32
CA ILE A 146 4.15 -6.26 0.14
C ILE A 146 3.09 -7.32 -0.12
N PHE A 147 3.43 -8.33 -0.90
CA PHE A 147 2.54 -9.44 -1.25
C PHE A 147 3.07 -10.75 -0.71
N GLN A 148 2.16 -11.53 -0.12
CA GLN A 148 2.37 -12.95 0.16
C GLN A 148 1.99 -13.75 -1.09
N LEU A 149 2.84 -14.67 -1.49
CA LEU A 149 2.60 -15.57 -2.61
C LEU A 149 2.26 -16.97 -2.10
N ASP A 150 1.49 -17.71 -2.89
CA ASP A 150 1.25 -19.15 -2.68
C ASP A 150 2.35 -20.01 -3.34
N GLU A 151 2.13 -21.32 -3.42
CA GLU A 151 3.06 -22.25 -4.05
C GLU A 151 3.11 -22.12 -5.58
N GLU A 152 2.10 -21.53 -6.20
CA GLU A 152 1.97 -21.28 -7.64
C GLU A 152 2.39 -19.85 -8.04
N ASP A 153 2.98 -19.09 -7.10
CA ASP A 153 3.39 -17.69 -7.25
C ASP A 153 2.23 -16.71 -7.51
N ASN A 154 0.99 -17.08 -7.13
CA ASN A 154 -0.14 -16.15 -7.13
C ASN A 154 -0.13 -15.28 -5.87
N ARG A 155 -0.56 -14.03 -6.00
CA ARG A 155 -0.71 -13.11 -4.86
C ARG A 155 -1.96 -13.48 -4.06
N VAL A 156 -1.77 -13.92 -2.82
CA VAL A 156 -2.87 -14.34 -1.91
C VAL A 156 -3.24 -13.22 -0.95
N TYR A 157 -2.27 -12.48 -0.48
CA TYR A 157 -2.49 -11.39 0.47
C TYR A 157 -1.56 -10.23 0.15
N GLY A 158 -2.06 -9.01 0.20
CA GLY A 158 -1.28 -7.82 -0.12
C GLY A 158 -1.55 -6.66 0.83
N VAL A 159 -0.49 -5.97 1.21
CA VAL A 159 -0.53 -4.78 2.05
C VAL A 159 0.21 -3.64 1.37
N GLU A 160 -0.39 -2.47 1.35
CA GLU A 160 0.24 -1.24 0.87
C GLU A 160 0.53 -0.30 2.04
N LEU A 161 1.79 0.08 2.17
CA LEU A 161 2.24 1.16 3.05
C LEU A 161 2.02 2.49 2.34
N VAL A 162 1.11 3.29 2.83
CA VAL A 162 0.73 4.57 2.23
C VAL A 162 1.61 5.69 2.78
N GLU A 163 2.03 6.60 1.89
CA GLU A 163 2.92 7.70 2.24
C GLU A 163 4.24 7.21 2.87
N ALA A 164 4.80 6.13 2.31
CA ALA A 164 6.02 5.52 2.80
C ALA A 164 7.27 6.23 2.30
N PHE A 165 8.30 6.28 3.14
CA PHE A 165 9.63 6.77 2.76
C PHE A 165 10.72 6.06 3.58
N PRO A 166 11.94 5.92 3.05
CA PRO A 166 13.06 5.33 3.77
C PRO A 166 13.56 6.28 4.85
N LYS A 167 13.19 6.00 6.11
CA LYS A 167 13.60 6.80 7.27
C LYS A 167 15.07 6.58 7.61
N THR A 168 15.48 5.31 7.67
CA THR A 168 16.84 4.94 8.08
C THR A 168 17.45 4.00 7.05
N ILE A 169 18.65 4.32 6.60
CA ILE A 169 19.55 3.43 5.88
C ILE A 169 20.62 3.01 6.87
N GLY A 170 20.66 1.72 7.20
CA GLY A 170 21.57 1.21 8.21
C GLY A 170 23.02 1.22 7.76
N ALA A 171 23.91 1.31 8.73
CA ALA A 171 25.35 1.22 8.51
C ALA A 171 25.72 -0.18 7.99
N GLN A 172 26.71 -0.22 7.10
CA GLN A 172 27.26 -1.44 6.54
C GLN A 172 28.72 -1.56 6.99
N THR A 173 29.07 -2.70 7.58
CA THR A 173 30.44 -2.98 8.02
C THR A 173 31.26 -3.49 6.84
N LEU A 174 32.48 -2.97 6.71
CA LEU A 174 33.50 -3.43 5.77
C LEU A 174 34.60 -4.10 6.56
N ASP A 175 34.83 -5.39 6.30
CA ASP A 175 35.83 -6.18 7.00
C ASP A 175 36.56 -7.11 6.03
N TYR A 176 37.88 -7.10 6.02
CA TYR A 176 38.68 -7.98 5.19
C TYR A 176 38.56 -9.46 5.57
N SER A 177 38.15 -9.77 6.79
CA SER A 177 37.97 -11.16 7.24
C SER A 177 36.69 -11.82 6.71
N SER A 178 35.70 -11.02 6.30
CA SER A 178 34.40 -11.49 5.76
C SER A 178 34.55 -11.91 4.29
N THR A 179 35.19 -13.04 4.06
CA THR A 179 35.33 -13.60 2.70
C THR A 179 34.10 -14.43 2.33
N GLY A 180 33.46 -14.09 1.20
CA GLY A 180 32.31 -14.83 0.66
C GLY A 180 30.94 -14.37 1.13
N GLU A 181 30.83 -13.37 1.97
CA GLU A 181 29.56 -12.78 2.38
C GLU A 181 29.07 -11.74 1.37
N ILE A 182 27.72 -11.70 1.21
CA ILE A 182 27.06 -10.69 0.37
C ILE A 182 26.73 -9.49 1.25
N HIS A 183 27.02 -8.31 0.75
CA HIS A 183 26.65 -7.06 1.43
C HIS A 183 25.14 -6.93 1.58
N LYS A 184 24.67 -6.69 2.80
CA LYS A 184 23.28 -6.48 3.15
C LYS A 184 23.04 -5.04 3.58
N LEU A 185 21.97 -4.46 3.10
CA LEU A 185 21.55 -3.10 3.40
C LEU A 185 20.25 -3.14 4.19
N PRO A 186 20.26 -2.88 5.49
CA PRO A 186 19.03 -2.72 6.27
C PRO A 186 18.44 -1.33 6.00
N VAL A 187 17.16 -1.28 5.66
CA VAL A 187 16.39 -0.06 5.42
C VAL A 187 15.13 -0.11 6.27
N THR A 188 14.87 0.97 7.00
CA THR A 188 13.64 1.10 7.78
C THR A 188 12.72 2.12 7.11
N PHE A 189 11.50 1.69 6.81
CA PHE A 189 10.47 2.54 6.23
C PHE A 189 9.57 3.11 7.32
N SER A 190 9.36 4.41 7.26
CA SER A 190 8.29 5.11 7.97
C SER A 190 7.14 5.33 7.01
N TYR A 191 5.91 5.20 7.47
CA TYR A 191 4.70 5.36 6.68
C TYR A 191 3.60 5.92 7.57
N ARG A 192 2.57 6.51 6.96
CA ARG A 192 1.47 7.12 7.71
C ARG A 192 0.47 6.08 8.19
N TRP A 193 0.07 5.15 7.32
CA TRP A 193 -0.85 4.05 7.60
C TRP A 193 -0.68 2.96 6.55
N TRP A 194 -1.28 1.81 6.77
CA TRP A 194 -1.30 0.74 5.78
C TRP A 194 -2.73 0.30 5.50
N LYS A 195 -2.97 -0.19 4.28
CA LYS A 195 -4.23 -0.75 3.83
C LYS A 195 -4.01 -2.14 3.25
N ASN A 196 -5.05 -2.97 3.34
CA ASN A 196 -5.08 -4.24 2.61
C ASN A 196 -5.46 -3.96 1.15
N ILE A 197 -4.72 -4.53 0.20
CA ILE A 197 -4.96 -4.32 -1.24
C ILE A 197 -6.26 -5.01 -1.69
N GLU A 198 -6.68 -6.07 -0.99
CA GLU A 198 -7.94 -6.78 -1.27
C GLU A 198 -9.20 -5.96 -0.91
N ASP A 199 -9.08 -5.05 0.06
CA ASP A 199 -10.19 -4.23 0.53
C ASP A 199 -10.51 -3.06 -0.41
N GLU A 200 -9.72 -2.82 -1.46
CA GLU A 200 -10.05 -1.80 -2.45
C GLU A 200 -11.18 -2.31 -3.35
N PRO A 201 -12.30 -1.58 -3.44
CA PRO A 201 -13.34 -1.92 -4.42
C PRO A 201 -12.69 -1.89 -5.80
N LYS A 202 -12.79 -2.98 -6.54
CA LYS A 202 -12.31 -3.09 -7.92
C LYS A 202 -13.11 -2.11 -8.80
N ILE A 203 -12.65 -0.90 -8.91
CA ILE A 203 -13.29 0.20 -9.67
C ILE A 203 -13.30 -0.09 -11.18
N ASN A 204 -12.61 -1.13 -11.65
CA ASN A 204 -12.36 -1.42 -13.06
C ASN A 204 -12.88 -2.78 -13.56
N GLU A 205 -13.81 -3.43 -12.87
CA GLU A 205 -14.57 -4.45 -13.57
C GLU A 205 -15.58 -3.70 -14.48
N PRO A 206 -15.49 -3.83 -15.82
CA PRO A 206 -16.55 -3.33 -16.68
C PRO A 206 -17.84 -4.00 -16.19
N VAL A 207 -18.83 -3.19 -15.81
CA VAL A 207 -20.15 -3.67 -15.46
C VAL A 207 -20.58 -4.56 -16.63
N GLU A 208 -20.63 -5.87 -16.45
CA GLU A 208 -21.26 -6.75 -17.41
C GLU A 208 -22.67 -6.18 -17.59
N GLU A 209 -22.93 -5.66 -18.78
CA GLU A 209 -24.27 -5.26 -19.17
C GLU A 209 -25.17 -6.47 -18.94
N VAL A 210 -25.97 -6.40 -17.88
CA VAL A 210 -27.04 -7.36 -17.67
C VAL A 210 -27.88 -7.32 -18.93
N SER A 211 -27.70 -8.30 -19.79
CA SER A 211 -28.51 -8.50 -20.98
C SER A 211 -29.94 -8.70 -20.49
N THR A 212 -30.68 -7.62 -20.41
CA THR A 212 -32.13 -7.68 -20.21
C THR A 212 -32.73 -8.35 -21.44
N SER A 213 -33.04 -9.63 -21.26
CA SER A 213 -33.86 -10.39 -22.22
C SER A 213 -35.16 -9.63 -22.47
N THR A 214 -35.27 -9.11 -23.65
CA THR A 214 -36.45 -8.41 -24.16
C THR A 214 -37.62 -9.38 -24.24
N THR A 215 -38.50 -9.32 -23.26
CA THR A 215 -39.87 -9.87 -23.45
C THR A 215 -40.76 -8.74 -23.92
N SER A 216 -41.11 -8.80 -25.19
CA SER A 216 -42.03 -7.92 -25.87
C SER A 216 -43.43 -7.97 -25.24
N ARG A 217 -44.01 -6.85 -24.92
CA ARG A 217 -45.39 -6.41 -25.21
C ARG A 217 -45.82 -5.27 -24.28
N GLY A 218 -46.12 -4.13 -24.86
CA GLY A 218 -46.78 -3.03 -24.17
C GLY A 218 -46.60 -1.70 -24.94
N THR A 219 -47.60 -1.34 -25.63
CA THR A 219 -47.89 -0.15 -26.42
C THR A 219 -47.31 1.15 -25.84
N ARG A 220 -46.64 1.88 -26.69
CA ARG A 220 -46.03 3.19 -26.44
C ARG A 220 -47.12 4.28 -26.39
N PRO A 221 -47.12 5.17 -25.40
CA PRO A 221 -47.78 6.47 -25.56
C PRO A 221 -46.79 7.49 -26.12
N ASP A 222 -47.31 8.35 -26.99
CA ASP A 222 -46.62 9.32 -27.81
C ASP A 222 -45.88 10.39 -26.98
N ILE A 223 -44.74 10.82 -27.52
CA ILE A 223 -43.85 11.82 -26.94
C ILE A 223 -44.37 13.20 -27.25
N GLU A 224 -44.74 13.95 -26.25
CA GLU A 224 -45.02 15.37 -26.33
C GLU A 224 -43.81 16.22 -26.68
N SER A 225 -44.06 17.29 -27.37
CA SER A 225 -43.16 18.13 -28.13
C SER A 225 -42.14 18.93 -27.31
N ALA A 226 -41.11 19.42 -27.99
CA ALA A 226 -39.97 20.17 -27.48
C ALA A 226 -40.29 21.45 -26.67
N SER A 227 -41.56 21.85 -26.57
CA SER A 227 -42.03 23.04 -25.81
C SER A 227 -42.05 22.83 -24.29
N ASP A 228 -42.18 21.57 -23.82
CA ASP A 228 -42.25 21.30 -22.36
C ASP A 228 -40.88 21.31 -21.64
N ARG A 229 -39.80 21.13 -22.39
CA ARG A 229 -38.44 21.21 -21.79
C ARG A 229 -38.02 22.63 -21.44
N SER A 230 -38.53 23.63 -22.15
CA SER A 230 -38.21 25.03 -21.88
C SER A 230 -38.93 25.59 -20.64
N GLN A 231 -40.13 25.07 -20.35
CA GLN A 231 -40.88 25.51 -19.15
C GLN A 231 -40.31 24.92 -17.85
N LEU A 232 -39.75 23.70 -17.88
CA LEU A 232 -39.11 23.09 -16.72
C LEU A 232 -37.78 23.76 -16.36
N GLN A 233 -37.04 24.30 -17.32
CA GLN A 233 -35.81 25.03 -17.07
C GLN A 233 -36.07 26.42 -16.49
N SER A 234 -37.08 27.14 -16.95
CA SER A 234 -37.43 28.45 -16.43
C SER A 234 -37.95 28.41 -14.99
N THR A 235 -38.69 27.38 -14.62
CA THR A 235 -39.17 27.16 -13.25
C THR A 235 -38.04 26.81 -12.27
N ARG A 236 -36.97 26.18 -12.74
CA ARG A 236 -35.82 25.79 -11.96
C ARG A 236 -34.93 27.03 -11.67
N ILE A 237 -34.78 27.92 -12.63
CA ILE A 237 -33.99 29.16 -12.47
C ILE A 237 -34.74 30.15 -11.56
N ALA A 238 -36.08 30.26 -11.66
CA ALA A 238 -36.87 31.11 -10.77
C ALA A 238 -36.79 30.67 -9.28
N ARG A 239 -36.68 29.36 -9.01
CA ARG A 239 -36.51 28.86 -7.65
C ARG A 239 -35.10 29.10 -7.07
N LEU A 240 -34.05 29.11 -7.89
CA LEU A 240 -32.69 29.41 -7.44
C LEU A 240 -32.50 30.89 -7.09
N ASN A 241 -33.14 31.79 -7.80
CA ASN A 241 -33.07 33.23 -7.52
C ASN A 241 -33.89 33.64 -6.30
N ALA A 242 -34.89 32.86 -5.90
CA ALA A 242 -35.66 33.11 -4.68
C ALA A 242 -34.92 32.77 -3.37
N PHE A 243 -33.85 31.97 -3.44
CA PHE A 243 -33.00 31.61 -2.28
C PHE A 243 -31.81 32.54 -2.08
N SER A 244 -31.48 33.41 -3.06
CA SER A 244 -30.34 34.33 -2.99
C SER A 244 -30.68 35.71 -2.39
N ASN A 245 -31.94 35.97 -2.02
CA ASN A 245 -32.41 37.27 -1.47
C ASN A 245 -33.05 37.15 -0.08
N ARG A 246 -32.46 36.27 0.78
CA ARG A 246 -32.77 36.29 2.21
C ARG A 246 -31.49 36.28 3.03
#